data_a865dcc5fe9571423d3eb58ef7bde463
#
_entry.id   a865dcc5fe9571423d3eb58ef7bde463
#
_cell.length_a   1.000
_cell.length_b   1.000
_cell.length_c   1.000
_cell.angle_alpha   90.00
_cell.angle_beta   90.00
_cell.angle_gamma   90.00
#
_symmetry.space_group_name_H-M   'P 1'
#
loop_
_entity.id
_entity.type
_entity.pdbx_description
1 polymer ?
#
loop_
_entity_poly.entity_id
_entity_poly.type
_entity_poly.pdbx_seq_one_letter_code
_entity_poly.pdbx_strand_id
1 'polypeptide(L)' 'MKSFYKELEKAKRTIIKNLWIQKGMLDDEWFREQISTKEYVVRDEELKNRIRELEG' A
#
# COMPACT_ATOMS: atom_id res chain seq x y z
N MET A 1 27.17 3.83 10.36
CA MET A 1 26.14 4.83 10.65
C MET A 1 25.35 5.25 9.41
N LYS A 2 26.03 5.58 8.34
CA LYS A 2 25.35 5.93 7.09
C LYS A 2 24.51 4.80 6.53
N SER A 3 24.92 3.56 6.75
CA SER A 3 24.21 2.38 6.29
C SER A 3 22.85 2.22 6.98
N PHE A 4 22.73 2.65 8.22
CA PHE A 4 21.48 2.55 8.98
C PHE A 4 20.36 3.34 8.31
N TYR A 5 20.63 4.58 7.92
CA TYR A 5 19.63 5.42 7.27
C TYR A 5 19.27 4.90 5.88
N LYS A 6 20.26 4.37 5.17
CA LYS A 6 20.01 3.77 3.86
C LYS A 6 19.15 2.52 3.96
N GLU A 7 19.39 1.71 4.98
CA GLU A 7 18.59 0.50 5.21
C GLU A 7 17.16 0.85 5.58
N LEU A 8 16.96 1.90 6.40
CA LEU A 8 15.62 2.36 6.75
C LEU A 8 14.88 2.86 5.52
N GLU A 9 15.54 3.61 4.65
CA GLU A 9 14.94 4.09 3.42
C GLU A 9 14.60 2.94 2.46
N LYS A 10 15.48 1.95 2.37
CA LYS A 10 15.22 0.75 1.56
C LYS A 10 14.01 0.01 2.08
N ALA A 11 13.93 -0.21 3.38
CA ALA A 11 12.80 -0.88 4.01
C ALA A 11 11.51 -0.13 3.76
N LYS A 12 11.55 1.19 3.90
CA LYS A 12 10.41 2.06 3.66
C LYS A 12 9.93 1.96 2.22
N ARG A 13 10.86 2.02 1.27
CA ARG A 13 10.52 1.88 -0.16
C ARG A 13 9.91 0.53 -0.49
N THR A 14 10.44 -0.53 0.12
CA THR A 14 9.91 -1.88 -0.07
C THR A 14 8.48 -1.98 0.46
N ILE A 15 8.21 -1.41 1.62
CA ILE A 15 6.87 -1.39 2.21
C ILE A 15 5.91 -0.62 1.30
N ILE A 16 6.31 0.55 0.83
CA ILE A 16 5.50 1.38 -0.07
C ILE A 16 5.19 0.61 -1.36
N LYS A 17 6.20 -0.03 -1.94
CA LYS A 17 6.02 -0.84 -3.14
C LYS A 17 5.02 -1.96 -2.91
N ASN A 18 5.12 -2.66 -1.79
CA ASN A 18 4.20 -3.73 -1.45
C ASN A 18 2.77 -3.22 -1.27
N LEU A 19 2.61 -2.04 -0.68
CA LEU A 19 1.29 -1.42 -0.53
C LEU A 19 0.68 -1.08 -1.89
N TRP A 20 1.47 -0.59 -2.83
CA TRP A 20 1.00 -0.34 -4.19
C TRP A 20 0.59 -1.63 -4.90
N ILE A 21 1.34 -2.71 -4.68
CA ILE A 21 0.99 -4.02 -5.22
C ILE A 21 -0.35 -4.49 -4.64
N GLN A 22 -0.53 -4.35 -3.32
CA GLN A 22 -1.79 -4.70 -2.66
C GLN A 22 -2.95 -3.89 -3.19
N LYS A 23 -2.71 -2.60 -3.46
CA LYS A 23 -3.73 -1.73 -4.02
C LYS A 23 -4.16 -2.21 -5.42
N GLY A 24 -3.19 -2.61 -6.24
CA GLY A 24 -3.47 -3.17 -7.56
C GLY A 24 -4.27 -4.46 -7.48
N MET A 25 -3.93 -5.33 -6.52
CA MET A 25 -4.68 -6.57 -6.30
C MET A 25 -6.10 -6.28 -5.82
N LEU A 26 -6.26 -5.29 -4.97
CA LEU A 26 -7.57 -4.87 -4.49
C LEU A 26 -8.44 -4.36 -5.63
N ASP A 27 -7.88 -3.56 -6.52
CA ASP A 27 -8.58 -3.05 -7.70
C ASP A 27 -9.05 -4.21 -8.58
N ASP A 28 -8.20 -5.22 -8.76
CA ASP A 28 -8.51 -6.40 -9.55
C ASP A 28 -9.64 -7.22 -8.90
N GLU A 29 -9.60 -7.42 -7.60
CA GLU A 29 -10.63 -8.13 -6.86
C GLU A 29 -11.99 -7.44 -7.00
N TRP A 30 -12.00 -6.12 -6.90
CA TRP A 30 -13.22 -5.35 -7.07
C TRP A 30 -13.74 -5.45 -8.50
N PHE A 31 -12.85 -5.32 -9.47
CA PHE A 31 -13.21 -5.43 -10.88
C PHE A 31 -13.82 -6.78 -11.21
N ARG A 32 -13.32 -7.84 -10.57
CA ARG A 32 -13.84 -9.21 -10.75
C ARG A 32 -15.04 -9.52 -9.85
N GLU A 33 -15.54 -8.52 -9.16
CA GLU A 33 -16.70 -8.65 -8.28
C GLU A 33 -16.49 -9.62 -7.11
N GLN A 34 -15.24 -9.83 -6.70
CA GLN A 34 -14.90 -10.69 -5.57
C GLN A 34 -15.16 -10.02 -4.24
N ILE A 35 -15.20 -8.70 -4.21
CA ILE A 35 -15.51 -7.89 -3.03
C ILE A 35 -16.54 -6.83 -3.39
N SER A 36 -17.28 -6.38 -2.38
CA SER A 36 -18.27 -5.31 -2.56
C SER A 36 -17.59 -3.97 -2.75
N THR A 37 -18.32 -3.03 -3.33
CA THR A 37 -17.85 -1.64 -3.48
C THR A 37 -17.53 -1.02 -2.13
N LYS A 38 -18.36 -1.28 -1.12
CA LYS A 38 -18.15 -0.77 0.23
C LYS A 38 -16.84 -1.28 0.81
N GLU A 39 -16.58 -2.58 0.68
CA GLU A 39 -15.35 -3.19 1.16
C GLU A 39 -14.14 -2.64 0.41
N TYR A 40 -14.27 -2.49 -0.89
CA TYR A 40 -13.22 -1.92 -1.72
C TYR A 40 -12.84 -0.51 -1.25
N VAL A 41 -13.83 0.35 -1.03
CA VAL A 41 -13.60 1.73 -0.60
C VAL A 41 -12.89 1.78 0.75
N VAL A 42 -13.31 0.95 1.71
CA VAL A 42 -12.69 0.91 3.04
C VAL A 42 -11.23 0.47 2.95
N ARG A 43 -10.95 -0.60 2.21
CA ARG A 43 -9.58 -1.12 2.06
C ARG A 43 -8.69 -0.15 1.28
N ASP A 44 -9.24 0.47 0.25
CA ASP A 44 -8.51 1.44 -0.56
C ASP A 44 -8.09 2.64 0.29
N GLU A 45 -8.98 3.13 1.13
CA GLU A 45 -8.69 4.22 2.07
C GLU A 45 -7.57 3.85 3.05
N GLU A 46 -7.62 2.65 3.61
CA GLU A 46 -6.60 2.17 4.53
C GLU A 46 -5.23 2.11 3.86
N LEU A 47 -5.17 1.58 2.65
CA LEU A 47 -3.92 1.49 1.90
C LEU A 47 -3.38 2.87 1.54
N LYS A 48 -4.23 3.76 1.09
CA LYS A 48 -3.84 5.15 0.80
C LYS A 48 -3.28 5.86 2.02
N ASN A 49 -3.92 5.67 3.17
CA ASN A 49 -3.47 6.30 4.40
C ASN A 49 -2.10 5.78 4.82
N ARG A 50 -1.86 4.49 4.70
CA ARG A 50 -0.56 3.90 5.01
C ARG A 50 0.53 4.41 4.08
N ILE A 51 0.25 4.48 2.79
CA ILE A 51 1.19 4.99 1.82
C ILE A 51 1.53 6.44 2.14
N ARG A 52 0.52 7.25 2.44
CA ARG A 52 0.69 8.66 2.79
C ARG A 52 1.56 8.83 4.04
N GLU A 53 1.32 8.02 5.07
CA GLU A 53 2.12 8.08 6.30
C GLU A 53 3.58 7.75 6.04
N LEU A 54 3.83 6.77 5.17
CA LEU A 54 5.20 6.37 4.85
C LEU A 54 5.91 7.37 3.94
N GLU A 55 5.17 8.02 3.05
CA GLU A 55 5.74 9.03 2.15
C GLU A 55 5.91 10.39 2.83
N GLY A 56 5.06 10.67 3.75
CA GLY A 56 5.01 11.95 4.44
C GLY A 56 5.94 12.08 5.56
#